data_2fcd2a36593379dc6038ca242e615ede
#
_entry.id   2fcd2a36593379dc6038ca242e615ede
#
_cell.length_a   1.000
_cell.length_b   1.000
_cell.length_c   1.000
_cell.angle_alpha   90.00
_cell.angle_beta   90.00
_cell.angle_gamma   90.00
#
_symmetry.space_group_name_H-M   'P 1'
#
loop_
_entity.id
_entity.type
_entity.pdbx_description
1 polymer ?
#
loop_
_entity_poly.entity_id
_entity_poly.type
_entity_poly.pdbx_seq_one_letter_code
_entity_poly.pdbx_strand_id
1 'polypeptide(L)'
;QALLLFGGGLSLAAAVSSSGLDQLIGNATQELFSGGAPTWILIIAVTTVVIFLTEFTSNTATAALFMPILLATIAGAEATSGVEIDSMLVLIPAGLAASCAFMLPVATPPNIIVFGSGHVSIRQMVRTGFLLNLVAILLIPLLTYFIGQWVMQPAA
;
A
#
# COMPACT_ATOMS: atom_id res chain seq x y z
N GLN A 1 -15.95 10.05 -12.73
CA GLN A 1 -15.38 8.77 -12.30
C GLN A 1 -14.55 8.94 -11.02
N ALA A 2 -13.63 9.92 -10.93
CA ALA A 2 -12.79 10.15 -9.74
C ALA A 2 -13.62 10.36 -8.46
N LEU A 3 -14.67 11.18 -8.50
CA LEU A 3 -15.56 11.44 -7.34
C LEU A 3 -16.26 10.17 -6.84
N LEU A 4 -16.64 9.26 -7.74
CA LEU A 4 -17.25 7.98 -7.37
C LEU A 4 -16.24 7.04 -6.72
N LEU A 5 -15.00 7.01 -7.21
CA LEU A 5 -13.91 6.22 -6.61
C LEU A 5 -13.57 6.73 -5.21
N PHE A 6 -13.38 8.03 -5.05
CA PHE A 6 -13.11 8.63 -3.74
C PHE A 6 -14.28 8.46 -2.77
N GLY A 7 -15.52 8.75 -3.23
CA GLY A 7 -16.71 8.56 -2.41
C GLY A 7 -16.92 7.10 -2.00
N GLY A 8 -16.67 6.16 -2.92
CA GLY A 8 -16.70 4.73 -2.65
C GLY A 8 -15.63 4.30 -1.63
N GLY A 9 -14.40 4.81 -1.78
CA GLY A 9 -13.30 4.56 -0.83
C GLY A 9 -13.63 5.07 0.57
N LEU A 10 -14.12 6.30 0.69
CA LEU A 10 -14.53 6.88 1.98
C LEU A 10 -15.71 6.13 2.60
N SER A 11 -16.70 5.71 1.78
CA SER A 11 -17.83 4.90 2.26
C SER A 11 -17.35 3.53 2.76
N LEU A 12 -16.39 2.93 2.09
CA LEU A 12 -15.81 1.65 2.50
C LEU A 12 -15.00 1.81 3.81
N ALA A 13 -14.21 2.87 3.95
CA ALA A 13 -13.51 3.17 5.20
C ALA A 13 -14.48 3.38 6.37
N ALA A 14 -15.57 4.11 6.15
CA ALA A 14 -16.63 4.27 7.15
C ALA A 14 -17.30 2.93 7.50
N ALA A 15 -17.53 2.05 6.52
CA ALA A 15 -18.06 0.70 6.76
C ALA A 15 -17.08 -0.17 7.55
N VAL A 16 -15.78 -0.11 7.24
CA VAL A 16 -14.71 -0.81 7.99
C VAL A 16 -14.73 -0.38 9.47
N SER A 17 -14.77 0.94 9.73
CA SER A 17 -14.83 1.48 11.09
C SER A 17 -16.13 1.11 11.81
N SER A 18 -17.28 1.25 11.15
CA SER A 18 -18.58 0.94 11.76
C SER A 18 -18.82 -0.53 12.02
N SER A 19 -18.18 -1.42 11.26
CA SER A 19 -18.24 -2.88 11.44
C SER A 19 -17.29 -3.39 12.54
N GLY A 20 -16.37 -2.56 13.03
CA GLY A 20 -15.32 -2.97 13.96
C GLY A 20 -14.20 -3.80 13.31
N LEU A 21 -14.17 -3.86 11.98
CA LEU A 21 -13.13 -4.59 11.23
C LEU A 21 -11.75 -3.93 11.41
N ASP A 22 -11.71 -2.60 11.52
CA ASP A 22 -10.51 -1.84 11.87
C ASP A 22 -9.92 -2.29 13.22
N GLN A 23 -10.77 -2.50 14.23
CA GLN A 23 -10.35 -3.00 15.54
C GLN A 23 -9.87 -4.46 15.46
N LEU A 24 -10.53 -5.31 14.67
CA LEU A 24 -10.08 -6.69 14.45
C LEU A 24 -8.72 -6.74 13.77
N ILE A 25 -8.50 -5.94 12.75
CA ILE A 25 -7.21 -5.82 12.05
C ILE A 25 -6.18 -5.20 13.00
N GLY A 26 -6.57 -4.18 13.79
CA GLY A 26 -5.72 -3.57 14.80
C GLY A 26 -5.27 -4.58 15.86
N ASN A 27 -6.18 -5.38 16.39
CA ASN A 27 -5.88 -6.43 17.38
C ASN A 27 -4.97 -7.52 16.78
N ALA A 28 -5.25 -7.99 15.57
CA ALA A 28 -4.40 -8.96 14.88
C ALA A 28 -3.00 -8.39 14.60
N THR A 29 -2.93 -7.11 14.23
CA THR A 29 -1.67 -6.39 14.07
C THR A 29 -0.96 -6.28 15.42
N GLN A 30 -1.68 -5.93 16.49
CA GLN A 30 -1.11 -5.84 17.84
C GLN A 30 -0.58 -7.19 18.32
N GLU A 31 -1.28 -8.31 18.10
CA GLU A 31 -0.78 -9.64 18.44
C GLU A 31 0.51 -9.99 17.70
N LEU A 32 0.59 -9.66 16.42
CA LEU A 32 1.80 -9.82 15.61
C LEU A 32 2.94 -8.92 16.10
N PHE A 33 2.62 -7.70 16.57
CA PHE A 33 3.60 -6.70 17.00
C PHE A 33 3.83 -6.65 18.52
N SER A 34 2.99 -7.31 19.35
CA SER A 34 3.20 -7.44 20.80
C SER A 34 4.51 -8.17 21.14
N GLY A 35 5.05 -8.92 20.20
CA GLY A 35 6.41 -9.46 20.24
C GLY A 35 7.53 -8.46 19.96
N GLY A 36 7.22 -7.14 19.84
CA GLY A 36 8.22 -6.10 19.57
C GLY A 36 8.58 -5.97 18.09
N ALA A 37 7.70 -6.41 17.18
CA ALA A 37 7.95 -6.25 15.75
C ALA A 37 8.02 -4.75 15.38
N PRO A 38 9.09 -4.30 14.75
CA PRO A 38 9.29 -2.90 14.45
C PRO A 38 8.35 -2.44 13.32
N THR A 39 7.97 -1.16 13.32
CA THR A 39 7.05 -0.52 12.36
C THR A 39 7.40 -0.77 10.88
N TRP A 40 8.69 -0.94 10.57
CA TRP A 40 9.12 -1.22 9.20
C TRP A 40 8.56 -2.55 8.64
N ILE A 41 8.24 -3.54 9.49
CA ILE A 41 7.59 -4.79 9.06
C ILE A 41 6.17 -4.50 8.55
N LEU A 42 5.42 -3.64 9.25
CA LEU A 42 4.10 -3.21 8.81
C LEU A 42 4.18 -2.49 7.45
N ILE A 43 5.14 -1.59 7.31
CA ILE A 43 5.35 -0.84 6.07
C ILE A 43 5.66 -1.81 4.91
N ILE A 44 6.53 -2.79 5.10
CA ILE A 44 6.84 -3.81 4.08
C ILE A 44 5.60 -4.65 3.75
N ALA A 45 4.84 -5.08 4.75
CA ALA A 45 3.65 -5.89 4.55
C ALA A 45 2.59 -5.14 3.73
N VAL A 46 2.28 -3.89 4.11
CA VAL A 46 1.34 -3.02 3.38
C VAL A 46 1.83 -2.78 1.95
N THR A 47 3.09 -2.40 1.78
CA THR A 47 3.71 -2.18 0.46
C THR A 47 3.59 -3.41 -0.42
N THR A 48 3.88 -4.60 0.13
CA THR A 48 3.78 -5.87 -0.60
C THR A 48 2.35 -6.14 -1.06
N VAL A 49 1.37 -6.03 -0.16
CA VAL A 49 -0.05 -6.25 -0.49
C VAL A 49 -0.51 -5.29 -1.58
N VAL A 50 -0.19 -4.01 -1.45
CA VAL A 50 -0.60 -2.98 -2.40
C VAL A 50 0.04 -3.20 -3.78
N ILE A 51 1.34 -3.54 -3.86
CA ILE A 51 2.02 -3.85 -5.12
C ILE A 51 1.36 -5.01 -5.85
N PHE A 52 1.11 -6.13 -5.17
CA PHE A 52 0.48 -7.27 -5.83
C PHE A 52 -0.99 -7.02 -6.19
N LEU A 53 -1.70 -6.23 -5.42
CA LEU A 53 -3.08 -5.90 -5.70
C LEU A 53 -3.21 -4.97 -6.92
N THR A 54 -2.34 -3.97 -7.05
CA THR A 54 -2.37 -3.03 -8.17
C THR A 54 -2.04 -3.69 -9.52
N GLU A 55 -1.47 -4.90 -9.53
CA GLU A 55 -1.28 -5.68 -10.75
C GLU A 55 -2.61 -6.12 -11.40
N PHE A 56 -3.66 -6.31 -10.59
CA PHE A 56 -4.99 -6.74 -11.05
C PHE A 56 -6.01 -5.61 -11.13
N THR A 57 -5.68 -4.45 -10.55
CA THR A 57 -6.57 -3.29 -10.48
C THR A 57 -5.87 -2.06 -11.05
N SER A 58 -6.61 -0.98 -11.30
CA SER A 58 -5.95 0.26 -11.72
C SER A 58 -5.25 0.92 -10.52
N ASN A 59 -4.06 1.50 -10.76
CA ASN A 59 -3.27 2.21 -9.74
C ASN A 59 -4.11 3.26 -8.99
N THR A 60 -4.89 4.03 -9.73
CA THR A 60 -5.78 5.05 -9.15
C THR A 60 -6.88 4.43 -8.28
N ALA A 61 -7.48 3.32 -8.73
CA ALA A 61 -8.50 2.64 -7.94
C ALA A 61 -7.90 2.02 -6.68
N THR A 62 -6.72 1.39 -6.79
CA THR A 62 -5.99 0.84 -5.63
C THR A 62 -5.70 1.94 -4.61
N ALA A 63 -5.11 3.06 -5.02
CA ALA A 63 -4.81 4.16 -4.12
C ALA A 63 -6.10 4.73 -3.49
N ALA A 64 -7.14 5.00 -4.28
CA ALA A 64 -8.39 5.57 -3.78
C ALA A 64 -9.12 4.68 -2.77
N LEU A 65 -9.01 3.36 -2.92
CA LEU A 65 -9.61 2.40 -1.98
C LEU A 65 -8.75 2.20 -0.74
N PHE A 66 -7.43 2.02 -0.92
CA PHE A 66 -6.56 1.62 0.18
C PHE A 66 -6.18 2.76 1.13
N MET A 67 -6.01 4.00 0.63
CA MET A 67 -5.64 5.11 1.50
C MET A 67 -6.62 5.34 2.65
N PRO A 68 -7.95 5.45 2.42
CA PRO A 68 -8.92 5.60 3.50
C PRO A 68 -8.97 4.39 4.45
N ILE A 69 -8.81 3.15 3.90
CA ILE A 69 -8.81 1.93 4.72
C ILE A 69 -7.60 1.91 5.64
N LEU A 70 -6.41 2.23 5.11
CA LEU A 70 -5.19 2.28 5.91
C LEU A 70 -5.28 3.33 7.02
N LEU A 71 -5.82 4.52 6.73
CA LEU A 71 -6.06 5.55 7.75
C LEU A 71 -6.99 5.05 8.85
N ALA A 72 -8.12 4.43 8.49
CA ALA A 72 -9.05 3.88 9.48
C ALA A 72 -8.40 2.75 10.30
N THR A 73 -7.59 1.90 9.66
CA THR A 73 -6.87 0.80 10.33
C THR A 73 -5.81 1.33 11.30
N ILE A 74 -5.06 2.36 10.91
CA ILE A 74 -4.07 3.01 11.78
C ILE A 74 -4.75 3.62 13.00
N ALA A 75 -5.82 4.40 12.79
CA ALA A 75 -6.58 5.02 13.88
C ALA A 75 -7.17 3.97 14.85
N GLY A 76 -7.67 2.86 14.32
CA GLY A 76 -8.14 1.73 15.14
C GLY A 76 -7.02 1.06 15.95
N ALA A 77 -5.85 0.88 15.33
CA ALA A 77 -4.67 0.31 15.98
C ALA A 77 -4.15 1.23 17.10
N GLU A 78 -4.07 2.54 16.87
CA GLU A 78 -3.69 3.54 17.88
C GLU A 78 -4.66 3.54 19.07
N ALA A 79 -5.97 3.53 18.79
CA ALA A 79 -6.99 3.50 19.84
C ALA A 79 -6.92 2.24 20.71
N THR A 80 -6.47 1.12 20.14
CA THR A 80 -6.41 -0.17 20.83
C THR A 80 -5.09 -0.38 21.56
N SER A 81 -3.97 -0.02 20.93
CA SER A 81 -2.61 -0.26 21.45
C SER A 81 -2.06 0.89 22.30
N GLY A 82 -2.61 2.10 22.16
CA GLY A 82 -2.05 3.31 22.74
C GLY A 82 -0.69 3.72 22.14
N VAL A 83 -0.25 3.05 21.07
CA VAL A 83 0.99 3.37 20.35
C VAL A 83 0.67 4.32 19.23
N GLU A 84 1.27 5.48 19.22
CA GLU A 84 1.15 6.46 18.13
C GLU A 84 1.91 5.97 16.89
N ILE A 85 1.21 5.84 15.77
CA ILE A 85 1.78 5.41 14.49
C ILE A 85 1.80 6.61 13.56
N ASP A 86 2.96 7.02 13.12
CA ASP A 86 3.04 8.07 12.11
C ASP A 86 2.39 7.57 10.80
N SER A 87 1.16 8.04 10.57
CA SER A 87 0.34 7.65 9.42
C SER A 87 1.06 7.89 8.08
N MET A 88 1.90 8.93 7.99
CA MET A 88 2.62 9.24 6.76
C MET A 88 3.67 8.19 6.43
N LEU A 89 4.31 7.59 7.44
CA LEU A 89 5.26 6.48 7.22
C LEU A 89 4.62 5.22 6.62
N VAL A 90 3.31 5.08 6.70
CA VAL A 90 2.55 3.96 6.09
C VAL A 90 1.89 4.40 4.79
N LEU A 91 1.31 5.58 4.73
CA LEU A 91 0.56 6.06 3.57
C LEU A 91 1.45 6.41 2.38
N ILE A 92 2.61 7.02 2.60
CA ILE A 92 3.53 7.37 1.52
C ILE A 92 4.01 6.11 0.78
N PRO A 93 4.57 5.07 1.46
CA PRO A 93 4.97 3.85 0.77
C PRO A 93 3.79 3.13 0.10
N ALA A 94 2.59 3.14 0.71
CA ALA A 94 1.41 2.56 0.09
C ALA A 94 1.00 3.30 -1.20
N GLY A 95 1.08 4.64 -1.22
CA GLY A 95 0.81 5.46 -2.40
C GLY A 95 1.81 5.20 -3.52
N LEU A 96 3.09 5.10 -3.21
CA LEU A 96 4.14 4.74 -4.17
C LEU A 96 3.94 3.31 -4.68
N ALA A 97 3.63 2.36 -3.79
CA ALA A 97 3.36 0.97 -4.10
C ALA A 97 2.19 0.81 -5.08
N ALA A 98 1.12 1.59 -4.91
CA ALA A 98 -0.02 1.58 -5.82
C ALA A 98 0.33 1.94 -7.27
N SER A 99 1.48 2.56 -7.50
CA SER A 99 1.99 2.89 -8.84
C SER A 99 2.95 1.84 -9.41
N CYS A 100 3.32 0.82 -8.64
CA CYS A 100 4.28 -0.22 -9.01
C CYS A 100 3.57 -1.46 -9.55
N ALA A 101 3.08 -1.39 -10.80
CA ALA A 101 2.41 -2.48 -11.50
C ALA A 101 3.19 -2.83 -12.78
N PHE A 102 4.09 -3.82 -12.71
CA PHE A 102 5.04 -4.12 -13.78
C PHE A 102 4.86 -5.50 -14.41
N MET A 103 4.04 -6.39 -13.81
CA MET A 103 3.96 -7.79 -14.23
C MET A 103 2.95 -8.04 -15.36
N LEU A 104 1.78 -7.40 -15.29
CA LEU A 104 0.67 -7.74 -16.18
C LEU A 104 0.42 -6.66 -17.25
N PRO A 105 0.09 -7.07 -18.50
CA PRO A 105 -0.26 -6.13 -19.54
C PRO A 105 -1.44 -5.24 -19.18
N VAL A 106 -2.43 -5.79 -18.46
CA VAL A 106 -3.67 -5.10 -18.12
C VAL A 106 -3.51 -4.07 -16.98
N ALA A 107 -2.40 -4.14 -16.24
CA ALA A 107 -2.20 -3.32 -15.05
C ALA A 107 -2.07 -1.83 -15.38
N THR A 108 -1.37 -1.48 -16.46
CA THR A 108 -1.19 -0.08 -16.86
C THR A 108 -1.21 0.10 -18.39
N PRO A 109 -1.59 1.31 -18.90
CA PRO A 109 -1.53 1.59 -20.34
C PRO A 109 -0.14 1.38 -20.96
N PRO A 110 0.98 1.79 -20.33
CA PRO A 110 2.31 1.47 -20.86
C PRO A 110 2.58 -0.02 -21.02
N ASN A 111 2.12 -0.84 -20.07
CA ASN A 111 2.27 -2.30 -20.14
C ASN A 111 1.54 -2.90 -21.35
N ILE A 112 0.32 -2.39 -21.64
CA ILE A 112 -0.44 -2.82 -22.83
C ILE A 112 0.30 -2.46 -24.11
N ILE A 113 0.89 -1.26 -24.20
CA ILE A 113 1.63 -0.80 -25.37
C ILE A 113 2.86 -1.69 -25.59
N VAL A 114 3.64 -1.95 -24.55
CA VAL A 114 4.84 -2.81 -24.63
C VAL A 114 4.45 -4.23 -25.06
N PHE A 115 3.43 -4.81 -24.45
CA PHE A 115 2.94 -6.14 -24.82
C PHE A 115 2.39 -6.16 -26.25
N GLY A 116 1.60 -5.13 -26.63
CA GLY A 116 1.01 -5.00 -27.97
C GLY A 116 2.03 -4.84 -29.09
N SER A 117 3.28 -4.47 -28.81
CA SER A 117 4.37 -4.41 -29.78
C SER A 117 4.75 -5.79 -30.35
N GLY A 118 4.35 -6.88 -29.69
CA GLY A 118 4.67 -8.24 -30.06
C GLY A 118 6.12 -8.69 -29.79
N HIS A 119 6.97 -7.79 -29.27
CA HIS A 119 8.37 -8.11 -28.97
C HIS A 119 8.57 -8.74 -27.59
N VAL A 120 7.58 -8.62 -26.70
CA VAL A 120 7.65 -9.12 -25.32
C VAL A 120 6.51 -10.10 -25.06
N SER A 121 6.85 -11.31 -24.66
CA SER A 121 5.85 -12.31 -24.25
C SER A 121 5.35 -12.05 -22.83
N ILE A 122 4.13 -12.50 -22.49
CA ILE A 122 3.56 -12.42 -21.13
C ILE A 122 4.51 -13.02 -20.10
N ARG A 123 5.14 -14.16 -20.40
CA ARG A 123 6.08 -14.83 -19.48
C ARG A 123 7.30 -13.95 -19.18
N GLN A 124 7.85 -13.28 -20.18
CA GLN A 124 8.96 -12.35 -19.99
C GLN A 124 8.54 -11.16 -19.14
N MET A 125 7.37 -10.58 -19.45
CA MET A 125 6.82 -9.44 -18.70
C MET A 125 6.58 -9.79 -17.22
N VAL A 126 5.92 -10.92 -16.94
CA VAL A 126 5.68 -11.39 -15.57
C VAL A 126 7.00 -11.63 -14.83
N ARG A 127 7.98 -12.29 -15.46
CA ARG A 127 9.25 -12.59 -14.80
C ARG A 127 10.06 -11.33 -14.48
N THR A 128 10.14 -10.41 -15.43
CA THR A 128 10.87 -9.14 -15.22
C THR A 128 10.13 -8.22 -14.26
N GLY A 129 8.80 -8.11 -14.43
CA GLY A 129 7.95 -7.33 -13.54
C GLY A 129 7.96 -7.82 -12.10
N PHE A 130 7.99 -9.14 -11.89
CA PHE A 130 8.12 -9.73 -10.55
C PHE A 130 9.42 -9.31 -9.87
N LEU A 131 10.55 -9.33 -10.60
CA LEU A 131 11.81 -8.84 -10.06
C LEU A 131 11.77 -7.35 -9.72
N LEU A 132 11.13 -6.54 -10.58
CA LEU A 132 10.93 -5.11 -10.29
C LEU A 132 10.03 -4.90 -9.07
N ASN A 133 8.98 -5.69 -8.92
CA ASN A 133 8.12 -5.63 -7.73
C ASN A 133 8.88 -6.00 -6.46
N LEU A 134 9.75 -7.01 -6.49
CA LEU A 134 10.62 -7.35 -5.34
C LEU A 134 11.58 -6.20 -4.99
N VAL A 135 12.17 -5.56 -6.00
CA VAL A 135 13.02 -4.38 -5.78
C VAL A 135 12.19 -3.25 -5.17
N ALA A 136 10.98 -2.99 -5.67
CA ALA A 136 10.09 -1.96 -5.14
C ALA A 136 9.68 -2.25 -3.67
N ILE A 137 9.36 -3.50 -3.34
CA ILE A 137 9.02 -3.94 -1.97
C ILE A 137 10.16 -3.65 -0.98
N LEU A 138 11.40 -3.73 -1.41
CA LEU A 138 12.55 -3.43 -0.56
C LEU A 138 12.88 -1.93 -0.56
N LEU A 139 12.88 -1.30 -1.74
CA LEU A 139 13.35 0.07 -1.93
C LEU A 139 12.36 1.10 -1.37
N ILE A 140 11.05 0.92 -1.59
CA ILE A 140 10.04 1.88 -1.16
C ILE A 140 10.02 2.02 0.36
N PRO A 141 9.89 0.94 1.17
CA PRO A 141 9.93 1.07 2.62
C PRO A 141 11.27 1.60 3.13
N LEU A 142 12.39 1.15 2.54
CA LEU A 142 13.72 1.61 2.92
C LEU A 142 13.86 3.11 2.74
N LEU A 143 13.55 3.62 1.55
CA LEU A 143 13.67 5.04 1.24
C LEU A 143 12.69 5.87 2.08
N THR A 144 11.45 5.42 2.23
CA THR A 144 10.44 6.15 3.02
C THR A 144 10.82 6.19 4.50
N TYR A 145 11.35 5.11 5.04
CA TYR A 145 11.80 5.08 6.43
C TYR A 145 12.96 6.03 6.68
N PHE A 146 14.00 6.01 5.83
CA PHE A 146 15.17 6.88 6.01
C PHE A 146 14.86 8.36 5.70
N ILE A 147 14.18 8.63 4.58
CA ILE A 147 13.84 10.00 4.19
C ILE A 147 12.74 10.55 5.12
N GLY A 148 11.76 9.74 5.47
CA GLY A 148 10.67 10.11 6.38
C GLY A 148 11.20 10.57 7.73
N GLN A 149 12.11 9.83 8.34
CA GLN A 149 12.73 10.23 9.61
C GLN A 149 13.48 11.57 9.52
N TRP A 150 14.05 11.88 8.37
CA TRP A 150 14.79 13.13 8.18
C TRP A 150 13.89 14.32 7.84
N VAL A 151 12.85 14.11 7.01
CA VAL A 151 11.95 15.19 6.53
C VAL A 151 10.84 15.49 7.54
N MET A 152 10.38 14.47 8.29
CA MET A 152 9.24 14.57 9.19
C MET A 152 9.63 14.87 10.65
N GLN A 153 10.92 15.09 10.93
CA GLN A 153 11.33 15.64 12.22
C GLN A 153 10.72 17.04 12.36
N PRO A 154 9.91 17.31 13.42
CA PRO A 154 9.44 18.65 13.67
C PRO A 154 10.66 19.56 13.80
N ALA A 155 10.66 20.66 13.04
CA ALA A 155 11.67 21.70 13.18
C ALA A 155 11.67 22.13 14.67
N ALA A 156 12.79 21.90 15.35
CA ALA A 156 12.97 22.24 16.76
C ALA A 156 12.89 23.74 16.98
#